data_b809d9571e6ce3f973e2a571eb6d306e
#
_entry.id   b809d9571e6ce3f973e2a571eb6d306e
#
_cell.length_a   1.000
_cell.length_b   1.000
_cell.length_c   1.000
_cell.angle_alpha   90.00
_cell.angle_beta   90.00
_cell.angle_gamma   90.00
#
_symmetry.space_group_name_H-M   'P 1'
#
loop_
_entity.id
_entity.type
_entity.pdbx_description
1 polymer ?
#
loop_
_entity_poly.entity_id
_entity_poly.type
_entity_poly.pdbx_seq_one_letter_code
_entity_poly.pdbx_strand_id
1 'polypeptide(L)'
;MDEFLSFAALNPGSIGPTLPTVQPFQFPTGPTGSTGATGLTGSTGPTGPTGSTGPTGPTGSTGSTGPTGFNLPAGPASITLTSNETTACVSTQGNNTLFFSGQVLVNGIPTPGVVVSFSFSNPSLAFMVPLAVITNASGNFTAVFLAANGPGTVTVTASLLDSPGTMASVIITIVNCP
;
A
#
# COMPACT_ATOMS: atom_id res chain seq x y z
N MET A 1 21.42 -25.25 -45.68
CA MET A 1 20.78 -25.76 -44.46
C MET A 1 19.89 -24.69 -43.85
N ASP A 2 18.99 -24.11 -44.63
CA ASP A 2 18.18 -22.95 -44.17
C ASP A 2 16.69 -23.05 -44.57
N GLU A 3 16.15 -24.27 -44.58
CA GLU A 3 14.72 -24.45 -44.92
C GLU A 3 13.79 -24.75 -43.73
N PHE A 4 14.30 -24.79 -42.49
CA PHE A 4 13.48 -25.15 -41.33
C PHE A 4 12.84 -23.99 -40.58
N LEU A 5 13.17 -22.75 -40.92
CA LEU A 5 12.63 -21.59 -40.17
C LEU A 5 11.48 -20.86 -40.89
N SER A 6 11.12 -21.29 -42.10
CA SER A 6 10.09 -20.57 -42.87
C SER A 6 8.64 -21.06 -42.65
N PHE A 7 8.43 -22.18 -41.99
CA PHE A 7 7.08 -22.75 -41.83
C PHE A 7 6.33 -22.33 -40.54
N ALA A 8 7.01 -21.77 -39.57
CA ALA A 8 6.38 -21.37 -38.31
C ALA A 8 5.69 -19.99 -38.36
N ALA A 9 6.00 -19.17 -39.36
CA ALA A 9 5.53 -17.79 -39.44
C ALA A 9 4.19 -17.61 -40.22
N LEU A 10 3.66 -18.66 -40.82
CA LEU A 10 2.50 -18.55 -41.72
C LEU A 10 1.28 -19.38 -41.32
N ASN A 11 1.26 -19.95 -40.11
CA ASN A 11 0.10 -20.71 -39.66
C ASN A 11 -0.61 -20.02 -38.48
N PRO A 12 -1.61 -19.17 -38.73
CA PRO A 12 -2.38 -18.52 -37.68
C PRO A 12 -3.19 -19.48 -36.79
N GLY A 13 -3.24 -20.78 -37.14
CA GLY A 13 -3.86 -21.83 -36.34
C GLY A 13 -2.98 -22.45 -35.26
N SER A 14 -1.70 -22.02 -35.16
CA SER A 14 -0.74 -22.55 -34.18
C SER A 14 -0.68 -21.72 -32.88
N ILE A 15 -1.53 -20.72 -32.70
CA ILE A 15 -1.70 -20.07 -31.43
C ILE A 15 -2.52 -21.00 -30.57
N GLY A 16 -1.88 -21.55 -29.54
CA GLY A 16 -2.56 -22.42 -28.58
C GLY A 16 -3.81 -21.78 -27.98
N PRO A 17 -4.65 -22.57 -27.31
CA PRO A 17 -5.92 -22.09 -26.80
C PRO A 17 -5.70 -20.84 -25.97
N THR A 18 -6.45 -19.78 -26.30
CA THR A 18 -6.49 -18.57 -25.50
C THR A 18 -6.82 -18.93 -24.06
N LEU A 19 -6.01 -18.47 -23.12
CA LEU A 19 -6.28 -18.65 -21.72
C LEU A 19 -7.72 -18.21 -21.40
N PRO A 20 -8.45 -19.00 -20.59
CA PRO A 20 -9.77 -18.59 -20.17
C PRO A 20 -9.70 -17.24 -19.48
N THR A 21 -10.69 -16.40 -19.75
CA THR A 21 -10.82 -15.08 -19.10
C THR A 21 -10.81 -15.27 -17.59
N VAL A 22 -9.82 -14.71 -16.93
CA VAL A 22 -9.74 -14.72 -15.46
C VAL A 22 -10.90 -13.87 -14.96
N GLN A 23 -11.78 -14.47 -14.15
CA GLN A 23 -12.84 -13.70 -13.52
C GLN A 23 -12.22 -12.65 -12.57
N PRO A 24 -12.79 -11.44 -12.52
CA PRO A 24 -12.33 -10.44 -11.56
C PRO A 24 -12.38 -11.01 -10.15
N PHE A 25 -11.26 -10.91 -9.45
CA PHE A 25 -11.15 -11.36 -8.06
C PHE A 25 -11.99 -10.41 -7.20
N GLN A 26 -13.08 -10.90 -6.66
CA GLN A 26 -13.87 -10.15 -5.68
C GLN A 26 -13.28 -10.45 -4.30
N PHE A 27 -12.74 -9.43 -3.66
CA PHE A 27 -12.35 -9.55 -2.26
C PHE A 27 -13.60 -9.73 -1.40
N PRO A 28 -13.59 -10.65 -0.45
CA PRO A 28 -14.69 -10.77 0.49
C PRO A 28 -14.85 -9.45 1.25
N THR A 29 -16.08 -8.98 1.35
CA THR A 29 -16.43 -7.84 2.19
C THR A 29 -15.94 -8.13 3.61
N GLY A 30 -15.25 -7.19 4.24
CA GLY A 30 -14.78 -7.33 5.60
C GLY A 30 -15.93 -7.73 6.54
N PRO A 31 -15.64 -8.43 7.61
CA PRO A 31 -16.67 -8.83 8.58
C PRO A 31 -17.35 -7.60 9.14
N THR A 32 -18.67 -7.67 9.27
CA THR A 32 -19.48 -6.66 9.97
C THR A 32 -18.89 -6.45 11.37
N GLY A 33 -18.67 -5.21 11.76
CA GLY A 33 -18.17 -4.88 13.08
C GLY A 33 -19.02 -5.56 14.17
N SER A 34 -18.38 -6.05 15.22
CA SER A 34 -19.06 -6.70 16.33
C SER A 34 -20.05 -5.73 16.96
N THR A 35 -21.25 -6.21 17.23
CA THR A 35 -22.25 -5.46 18.02
C THR A 35 -21.63 -5.05 19.34
N GLY A 36 -21.74 -3.78 19.72
CA GLY A 36 -21.24 -3.28 20.99
C GLY A 36 -21.83 -4.07 22.16
N ALA A 37 -21.01 -4.30 23.17
CA ALA A 37 -21.45 -5.02 24.37
C ALA A 37 -22.63 -4.31 25.01
N THR A 38 -23.64 -5.07 25.37
CA THR A 38 -24.79 -4.58 26.15
C THR A 38 -24.27 -4.00 27.48
N GLY A 39 -24.65 -2.77 27.81
CA GLY A 39 -24.25 -2.15 29.06
C GLY A 39 -24.64 -3.02 30.26
N LEU A 40 -23.79 -3.04 31.28
CA LEU A 40 -24.03 -3.79 32.52
C LEU A 40 -25.30 -3.28 33.17
N THR A 41 -26.15 -4.21 33.60
CA THR A 41 -27.32 -3.89 34.44
C THR A 41 -26.84 -3.21 35.72
N GLY A 42 -27.40 -2.02 36.00
CA GLY A 42 -27.07 -1.30 37.22
C GLY A 42 -27.35 -2.14 38.45
N SER A 43 -26.51 -2.04 39.48
CA SER A 43 -26.68 -2.75 40.76
C SER A 43 -28.00 -2.36 41.40
N THR A 44 -28.75 -3.36 41.89
CA THR A 44 -29.95 -3.18 42.65
C THR A 44 -29.61 -2.41 43.92
N GLY A 45 -30.21 -1.27 44.11
CA GLY A 45 -30.08 -0.49 45.34
C GLY A 45 -30.75 -1.21 46.54
N PRO A 46 -30.35 -0.89 47.78
CA PRO A 46 -30.95 -1.48 48.95
C PRO A 46 -32.46 -1.20 48.96
N THR A 47 -33.22 -2.20 49.36
CA THR A 47 -34.67 -2.21 49.36
C THR A 47 -35.20 -1.08 50.24
N GLY A 48 -35.55 0.04 49.62
CA GLY A 48 -36.40 1.08 50.21
C GLY A 48 -37.86 0.87 49.78
N PRO A 49 -38.82 1.56 50.37
CA PRO A 49 -40.21 1.45 49.93
C PRO A 49 -40.28 1.73 48.42
N THR A 50 -40.94 0.87 47.71
CA THR A 50 -41.04 0.73 46.26
C THR A 50 -40.68 2.00 45.47
N GLY A 51 -39.37 2.13 45.11
CA GLY A 51 -38.89 3.20 44.26
C GLY A 51 -39.25 2.92 42.80
N SER A 52 -39.64 3.95 42.07
CA SER A 52 -39.94 3.89 40.65
C SER A 52 -38.77 3.26 39.87
N THR A 53 -39.09 2.40 38.94
CA THR A 53 -38.14 1.81 38.00
C THR A 53 -37.28 2.92 37.37
N GLY A 54 -35.96 2.87 37.56
CA GLY A 54 -35.05 3.84 36.97
C GLY A 54 -35.15 3.84 35.45
N PRO A 55 -34.87 4.96 34.79
CA PRO A 55 -34.89 5.04 33.34
C PRO A 55 -33.90 4.04 32.74
N THR A 56 -34.33 3.37 31.71
CA THR A 56 -33.46 2.50 30.91
C THR A 56 -32.24 3.29 30.43
N GLY A 57 -31.03 2.79 30.67
CA GLY A 57 -29.79 3.44 30.22
C GLY A 57 -29.80 3.69 28.71
N PRO A 58 -29.14 4.73 28.23
CA PRO A 58 -29.07 5.03 26.81
C PRO A 58 -28.44 3.84 26.06
N THR A 59 -29.05 3.52 24.94
CA THR A 59 -28.48 2.52 24.00
C THR A 59 -27.06 2.95 23.61
N GLY A 60 -26.08 2.05 23.72
CA GLY A 60 -24.70 2.32 23.30
C GLY A 60 -24.68 2.84 21.88
N SER A 61 -23.80 3.79 21.60
CA SER A 61 -23.61 4.31 20.24
C SER A 61 -23.16 3.17 19.31
N THR A 62 -23.77 3.09 18.14
CA THR A 62 -23.32 2.17 17.09
C THR A 62 -21.84 2.41 16.82
N GLY A 63 -21.03 1.34 16.82
CA GLY A 63 -19.62 1.45 16.49
C GLY A 63 -19.44 2.11 15.10
N SER A 64 -18.42 2.94 14.97
CA SER A 64 -18.08 3.55 13.67
C SER A 64 -17.82 2.44 12.67
N THR A 65 -18.42 2.56 11.48
CA THR A 65 -18.09 1.68 10.35
C THR A 65 -16.58 1.75 10.12
N GLY A 66 -15.92 0.60 10.04
CA GLY A 66 -14.51 0.56 9.71
C GLY A 66 -14.23 1.30 8.39
N PRO A 67 -13.04 1.82 8.19
CA PRO A 67 -12.70 2.50 6.95
C PRO A 67 -12.94 1.53 5.78
N THR A 68 -13.79 1.95 4.87
CA THR A 68 -13.98 1.25 3.60
C THR A 68 -12.63 1.27 2.89
N GLY A 69 -12.15 0.12 2.42
CA GLY A 69 -10.94 0.08 1.59
C GLY A 69 -11.09 1.10 0.46
N PHE A 70 -10.06 1.92 0.28
CA PHE A 70 -10.07 2.93 -0.77
C PHE A 70 -9.98 2.21 -2.12
N ASN A 71 -11.02 2.31 -2.92
CA ASN A 71 -10.96 1.88 -4.32
C ASN A 71 -10.37 3.03 -5.14
N LEU A 72 -9.28 2.75 -5.85
CA LEU A 72 -8.71 3.71 -6.78
C LEU A 72 -9.80 4.15 -7.78
N PRO A 73 -10.04 5.45 -7.99
CA PRO A 73 -10.98 5.92 -9.00
C PRO A 73 -10.66 5.30 -10.37
N ALA A 74 -11.68 4.93 -11.14
CA ALA A 74 -11.47 4.37 -12.47
C ALA A 74 -10.77 5.39 -13.38
N GLY A 75 -9.68 4.99 -14.03
CA GLY A 75 -8.95 5.83 -14.98
C GLY A 75 -7.44 5.59 -14.93
N PRO A 76 -6.70 6.23 -15.85
CA PRO A 76 -5.25 6.12 -15.89
C PRO A 76 -4.64 6.71 -14.61
N ALA A 77 -3.90 5.88 -13.89
CA ALA A 77 -3.14 6.29 -12.73
C ALA A 77 -1.68 6.53 -13.11
N SER A 78 -1.05 7.48 -12.45
CA SER A 78 0.38 7.73 -12.53
C SER A 78 0.97 7.97 -11.14
N ILE A 79 2.22 7.60 -10.98
CA ILE A 79 2.96 7.82 -9.74
C ILE A 79 4.30 8.45 -10.09
N THR A 80 4.73 9.39 -9.28
CA THR A 80 6.09 9.94 -9.31
C THR A 80 6.84 9.49 -8.06
N LEU A 81 8.15 9.32 -8.19
CA LEU A 81 9.03 9.01 -7.07
C LEU A 81 10.32 9.78 -7.26
N THR A 82 10.72 10.51 -6.22
CA THR A 82 11.97 11.26 -6.17
C THR A 82 12.68 11.01 -4.86
N SER A 83 13.99 11.14 -4.86
CA SER A 83 14.84 11.08 -3.66
C SER A 83 15.57 12.41 -3.52
N ASN A 84 15.83 12.83 -2.28
CA ASN A 84 16.64 14.01 -2.01
C ASN A 84 18.10 13.85 -2.51
N GLU A 85 18.60 12.61 -2.51
CA GLU A 85 19.92 12.24 -3.02
C GLU A 85 19.85 10.85 -3.67
N THR A 86 20.81 10.55 -4.54
CA THR A 86 20.94 9.25 -5.21
C THR A 86 22.12 8.42 -4.69
N THR A 87 22.84 8.94 -3.69
CA THR A 87 23.95 8.24 -3.06
C THR A 87 23.75 8.21 -1.55
N ALA A 88 23.84 7.03 -0.97
CA ALA A 88 23.80 6.81 0.48
C ALA A 88 25.15 6.28 0.97
N CYS A 89 25.57 6.72 2.15
CA CYS A 89 26.80 6.28 2.80
C CYS A 89 26.53 5.26 3.89
N VAL A 90 27.18 4.11 3.83
CA VAL A 90 27.21 3.17 4.97
C VAL A 90 28.47 3.45 5.77
N SER A 91 28.33 4.15 6.89
CA SER A 91 29.39 4.35 7.88
C SER A 91 28.78 4.69 9.24
N THR A 92 29.59 4.65 10.28
CA THR A 92 29.16 5.07 11.63
C THR A 92 28.91 6.59 11.75
N GLN A 93 29.35 7.37 10.76
CA GLN A 93 29.22 8.83 10.72
C GLN A 93 28.62 9.36 9.42
N GLY A 94 28.29 8.47 8.47
CA GLY A 94 27.76 8.87 7.16
C GLY A 94 26.24 9.05 7.13
N ASN A 95 25.76 9.73 6.09
CA ASN A 95 24.34 9.87 5.82
C ASN A 95 23.80 8.59 5.18
N ASN A 96 23.39 7.64 6.02
CA ASN A 96 22.75 6.39 5.55
C ASN A 96 21.24 6.53 5.30
N THR A 97 20.70 7.73 5.49
CA THR A 97 19.26 8.01 5.43
C THR A 97 18.95 8.91 4.24
N LEU A 98 18.06 8.48 3.37
CA LEU A 98 17.53 9.27 2.27
C LEU A 98 16.02 9.45 2.42
N PHE A 99 15.53 10.59 1.97
CA PHE A 99 14.11 10.92 1.99
C PHE A 99 13.52 10.77 0.59
N PHE A 100 12.51 9.96 0.49
CA PHE A 100 11.74 9.79 -0.72
C PHE A 100 10.43 10.55 -0.63
N SER A 101 10.03 11.14 -1.75
CA SER A 101 8.75 11.79 -1.90
C SER A 101 8.18 11.49 -3.28
N GLY A 102 6.87 11.59 -3.39
CA GLY A 102 6.19 11.39 -4.65
C GLY A 102 4.73 11.81 -4.58
N GLN A 103 4.06 11.70 -5.71
CA GLN A 103 2.66 12.04 -5.85
C GLN A 103 1.95 11.00 -6.71
N VAL A 104 0.71 10.72 -6.36
CA VAL A 104 -0.20 9.87 -7.12
C VAL A 104 -1.27 10.72 -7.77
N LEU A 105 -1.42 10.56 -9.08
CA LEU A 105 -2.47 11.18 -9.86
C LEU A 105 -3.36 10.10 -10.48
N VAL A 106 -4.67 10.31 -10.47
CA VAL A 106 -5.63 9.52 -11.23
C VAL A 106 -6.39 10.47 -12.15
N ASN A 107 -6.42 10.19 -13.43
CA ASN A 107 -6.94 11.11 -14.45
C ASN A 107 -6.27 12.51 -14.39
N GLY A 108 -4.99 12.58 -14.01
CA GLY A 108 -4.27 13.84 -13.85
C GLY A 108 -4.60 14.61 -12.57
N ILE A 109 -5.43 14.08 -11.68
CA ILE A 109 -5.86 14.74 -10.43
C ILE A 109 -5.13 14.11 -9.25
N PRO A 110 -4.49 14.90 -8.35
CA PRO A 110 -3.91 14.40 -7.12
C PRO A 110 -4.93 13.62 -6.28
N THR A 111 -4.60 12.38 -5.95
CA THR A 111 -5.57 11.47 -5.34
C THR A 111 -5.12 11.09 -3.93
N PRO A 112 -5.89 11.45 -2.90
CA PRO A 112 -5.62 11.07 -1.50
C PRO A 112 -6.05 9.63 -1.21
N GLY A 113 -5.53 9.07 -0.13
CA GLY A 113 -5.96 7.77 0.40
C GLY A 113 -5.43 6.55 -0.37
N VAL A 114 -4.60 6.74 -1.40
CA VAL A 114 -4.03 5.65 -2.19
C VAL A 114 -2.89 5.00 -1.44
N VAL A 115 -2.87 3.67 -1.41
CA VAL A 115 -1.78 2.91 -0.80
C VAL A 115 -0.64 2.74 -1.81
N VAL A 116 0.53 3.27 -1.45
CA VAL A 116 1.79 3.12 -2.18
C VAL A 116 2.67 2.13 -1.43
N SER A 117 3.09 1.07 -2.09
CA SER A 117 4.01 0.06 -1.55
C SER A 117 5.39 0.20 -2.18
N PHE A 118 6.42 -0.12 -1.40
CA PHE A 118 7.81 -0.05 -1.84
C PHE A 118 8.42 -1.44 -1.94
N SER A 119 9.22 -1.64 -2.99
CA SER A 119 10.02 -2.84 -3.19
C SER A 119 11.45 -2.48 -3.58
N PHE A 120 12.39 -3.42 -3.40
CA PHE A 120 13.81 -3.22 -3.63
C PHE A 120 14.38 -4.34 -4.47
N SER A 121 15.31 -4.00 -5.38
CA SER A 121 16.06 -4.99 -6.14
C SER A 121 17.00 -5.82 -5.26
N ASN A 122 17.48 -5.26 -4.16
CA ASN A 122 18.34 -5.95 -3.19
C ASN A 122 17.97 -5.55 -1.74
N PRO A 123 17.10 -6.32 -1.08
CA PRO A 123 16.64 -6.02 0.27
C PRO A 123 17.71 -6.25 1.37
N SER A 124 18.84 -6.87 1.05
CA SER A 124 19.94 -7.03 2.01
C SER A 124 20.77 -5.75 2.19
N LEU A 125 20.74 -4.83 1.22
CA LEU A 125 21.53 -3.61 1.25
C LEU A 125 20.83 -2.44 1.94
N ALA A 126 19.50 -2.45 1.97
CA ALA A 126 18.73 -1.34 2.49
C ALA A 126 17.31 -1.76 2.90
N PHE A 127 16.67 -0.92 3.68
CA PHE A 127 15.25 -1.03 4.01
C PHE A 127 14.58 0.35 4.00
N MET A 128 13.26 0.35 3.94
CA MET A 128 12.46 1.58 3.95
C MET A 128 11.43 1.56 5.07
N VAL A 129 11.17 2.72 5.62
CA VAL A 129 10.18 2.91 6.68
C VAL A 129 9.27 4.08 6.32
N PRO A 130 7.97 3.83 6.23
CA PRO A 130 7.29 2.53 6.18
C PRO A 130 7.43 1.84 4.80
N LEU A 131 7.20 0.51 4.74
CA LEU A 131 7.16 -0.24 3.49
C LEU A 131 5.91 0.03 2.63
N ALA A 132 4.89 0.61 3.24
CA ALA A 132 3.71 1.11 2.55
C ALA A 132 3.24 2.40 3.22
N VAL A 133 2.74 3.33 2.43
CA VAL A 133 2.29 4.64 2.87
C VAL A 133 1.00 5.01 2.16
N ILE A 134 0.17 5.81 2.82
CA ILE A 134 -1.07 6.32 2.25
C ILE A 134 -0.85 7.77 1.82
N THR A 135 -1.31 8.14 0.62
CA THR A 135 -1.23 9.51 0.12
C THR A 135 -2.10 10.45 0.95
N ASN A 136 -1.57 11.64 1.20
CA ASN A 136 -2.26 12.72 1.91
C ASN A 136 -3.34 13.40 1.05
N ALA A 137 -4.00 14.44 1.58
CA ALA A 137 -5.05 15.19 0.88
C ALA A 137 -4.65 15.78 -0.48
N SER A 138 -3.35 15.99 -0.71
CA SER A 138 -2.79 16.47 -1.97
C SER A 138 -2.21 15.36 -2.85
N GLY A 139 -2.52 14.10 -2.57
CA GLY A 139 -2.00 12.95 -3.29
C GLY A 139 -0.51 12.68 -3.08
N ASN A 140 0.15 13.36 -2.13
CA ASN A 140 1.57 13.21 -1.87
C ASN A 140 1.84 12.13 -0.83
N PHE A 141 3.02 11.51 -0.95
CA PHE A 141 3.54 10.56 0.04
C PHE A 141 5.02 10.82 0.31
N THR A 142 5.48 10.36 1.46
CA THR A 142 6.91 10.40 1.86
C THR A 142 7.29 9.10 2.54
N ALA A 143 8.56 8.70 2.37
CA ALA A 143 9.13 7.55 3.04
C ALA A 143 10.63 7.77 3.30
N VAL A 144 11.19 7.01 4.22
CA VAL A 144 12.59 7.10 4.61
C VAL A 144 13.31 5.82 4.20
N PHE A 145 14.36 5.97 3.42
CA PHE A 145 15.26 4.89 3.03
C PHE A 145 16.47 4.88 3.93
N LEU A 146 16.86 3.71 4.39
CA LEU A 146 18.05 3.51 5.20
C LEU A 146 18.98 2.48 4.53
N ALA A 147 20.19 2.90 4.20
CA ALA A 147 21.23 1.99 3.75
C ALA A 147 21.75 1.20 4.97
N ALA A 148 21.72 -0.14 4.86
CA ALA A 148 22.11 -1.04 5.95
C ALA A 148 23.48 -1.68 5.71
N ASN A 149 23.75 -2.06 4.48
CA ASN A 149 24.99 -2.68 4.06
C ASN A 149 25.44 -2.08 2.72
N GLY A 150 26.72 -2.19 2.40
CA GLY A 150 27.27 -1.68 1.14
C GLY A 150 28.66 -2.21 0.87
N PRO A 151 29.27 -1.82 -0.26
CA PRO A 151 28.71 -0.97 -1.31
C PRO A 151 27.81 -1.74 -2.30
N GLY A 152 27.02 -1.02 -3.09
CA GLY A 152 26.19 -1.61 -4.13
C GLY A 152 25.14 -0.65 -4.68
N THR A 153 24.26 -1.15 -5.53
CA THR A 153 23.13 -0.38 -6.07
C THR A 153 21.81 -1.04 -5.69
N VAL A 154 20.83 -0.21 -5.37
CA VAL A 154 19.47 -0.63 -5.06
C VAL A 154 18.50 0.17 -5.90
N THR A 155 17.65 -0.52 -6.67
CA THR A 155 16.50 0.11 -7.30
C THR A 155 15.34 0.08 -6.32
N VAL A 156 14.87 1.26 -5.94
CA VAL A 156 13.67 1.45 -5.13
C VAL A 156 12.51 1.65 -6.09
N THR A 157 11.49 0.84 -5.98
CA THR A 157 10.28 0.93 -6.79
C THR A 157 9.07 1.19 -5.91
N ALA A 158 8.36 2.27 -6.19
CA ALA A 158 7.04 2.56 -5.62
C ALA A 158 5.96 2.08 -6.59
N SER A 159 4.98 1.35 -6.10
CA SER A 159 3.86 0.82 -6.87
C SER A 159 2.54 1.04 -6.15
N LEU A 160 1.46 1.19 -6.91
CA LEU A 160 0.12 1.28 -6.35
C LEU A 160 -0.41 -0.11 -6.03
N LEU A 161 -0.95 -0.31 -4.83
CA LEU A 161 -1.49 -1.59 -4.42
C LEU A 161 -2.64 -2.05 -5.33
N ASP A 162 -3.53 -1.12 -5.69
CA ASP A 162 -4.71 -1.40 -6.52
C ASP A 162 -4.43 -1.34 -8.04
N SER A 163 -3.21 -0.97 -8.44
CA SER A 163 -2.76 -0.92 -9.83
C SER A 163 -1.26 -1.22 -9.92
N PRO A 164 -0.84 -2.47 -9.69
CA PRO A 164 0.58 -2.84 -9.57
C PRO A 164 1.40 -2.59 -10.85
N GLY A 165 0.74 -2.40 -12.00
CA GLY A 165 1.39 -1.98 -13.24
C GLY A 165 1.78 -0.49 -13.25
N THR A 166 1.25 0.32 -12.34
CA THR A 166 1.59 1.74 -12.20
C THR A 166 2.72 1.87 -11.18
N MET A 167 3.92 2.16 -11.65
CA MET A 167 5.12 2.20 -10.81
C MET A 167 6.08 3.31 -11.22
N ALA A 168 6.90 3.75 -10.27
CA ALA A 168 8.03 4.63 -10.49
C ALA A 168 9.25 4.10 -9.73
N SER A 169 10.44 4.27 -10.29
CA SER A 169 11.66 3.73 -9.69
C SER A 169 12.78 4.77 -9.64
N VAL A 170 13.60 4.66 -8.60
CA VAL A 170 14.83 5.46 -8.41
C VAL A 170 15.97 4.49 -8.09
N ILE A 171 17.12 4.71 -8.69
CA ILE A 171 18.33 3.95 -8.41
C ILE A 171 19.15 4.70 -7.37
N ILE A 172 19.51 4.00 -6.30
CA ILE A 172 20.37 4.51 -5.23
C ILE A 172 21.70 3.77 -5.25
N THR A 173 22.79 4.51 -5.26
CA THR A 173 24.14 3.98 -5.11
C THR A 173 24.53 4.03 -3.64
N ILE A 174 24.90 2.90 -3.08
CA ILE A 174 25.38 2.80 -1.70
C ILE A 174 26.90 2.68 -1.74
N VAL A 175 27.57 3.54 -0.99
CA VAL A 175 29.03 3.59 -0.91
C VAL A 175 29.47 3.41 0.55
N ASN A 176 30.69 2.91 0.74
CA ASN A 176 31.34 2.96 2.05
C ASN A 176 31.99 4.32 2.20
N CYS A 177 31.59 5.07 3.21
CA CYS A 177 32.23 6.33 3.55
C CYS A 177 33.22 6.12 4.70
N PRO A 178 34.30 6.91 4.73
CA PRO A 178 35.33 6.82 5.78
C PRO A 178 34.79 7.18 7.17
#